data_b1e2658e1748692c66fb0eeddecaadfd
#
_entry.id   b1e2658e1748692c66fb0eeddecaadfd
#
_cell.length_a   1.000
_cell.length_b   1.000
_cell.length_c   1.000
_cell.angle_alpha   90.00
_cell.angle_beta   90.00
_cell.angle_gamma   90.00
#
_symmetry.space_group_name_H-M   'P 1'
#
loop_
_entity.id
_entity.type
_entity.pdbx_description
1 polymer ?
#
loop_
_entity_poly.entity_id
_entity_poly.type
_entity_poly.pdbx_seq_one_letter_code
_entity_poly.pdbx_strand_id
1 'polypeptide(L)'
;MIKNAAEVLIQKAKTRVKDVFPQYSKLIDSIEAVLIASKGKLKKRNELAASIDADRKTALEDAAADVLVGKEKYIIAMYYQRIPDEELFYRFLCHEIGHVISIDPARELFDEADADRDNDRDTLIRNGMALWSEFIAEVIAYTLDEKPPQPITWPVTDKLQELLDEAIGRDHFAPYPFAFYAAMFFMDPTVEAYHSMYPNAAIGMDKYDDAMPAYTQALKALDIQLCNDDYWSITRESLERIGEGVNALWDYCWNKSADVRFGRFVKWVKDNEKG
;
A
#
# COMPACT_ATOMS: atom_id res chain seq x y z
N MET A 1 1.70 -22.50 -8.97
CA MET A 1 1.41 -23.19 -7.68
C MET A 1 0.22 -24.11 -7.83
N ILE A 2 0.21 -25.23 -7.11
CA ILE A 2 -0.88 -26.23 -7.13
C ILE A 2 -1.96 -25.80 -6.11
N LYS A 3 -3.24 -25.97 -6.44
CA LYS A 3 -4.37 -25.52 -5.60
C LYS A 3 -4.31 -26.09 -4.16
N ASN A 4 -3.98 -27.37 -4.02
CA ASN A 4 -3.91 -28.00 -2.69
C ASN A 4 -2.82 -27.40 -1.79
N ALA A 5 -1.66 -27.00 -2.35
CA ALA A 5 -0.62 -26.32 -1.60
C ALA A 5 -1.09 -24.93 -1.14
N ALA A 6 -1.81 -24.21 -1.99
CA ALA A 6 -2.39 -22.93 -1.65
C ALA A 6 -3.41 -23.02 -0.48
N GLU A 7 -4.25 -24.05 -0.46
CA GLU A 7 -5.21 -24.27 0.65
C GLU A 7 -4.50 -24.52 1.99
N VAL A 8 -3.39 -25.25 1.97
CA VAL A 8 -2.56 -25.46 3.19
C VAL A 8 -1.94 -24.15 3.65
N LEU A 9 -1.42 -23.34 2.74
CA LEU A 9 -0.83 -22.04 3.07
C LEU A 9 -1.85 -21.04 3.64
N ILE A 10 -3.10 -21.07 3.17
CA ILE A 10 -4.19 -20.25 3.71
C ILE A 10 -4.40 -20.59 5.21
N GLN A 11 -4.48 -21.86 5.56
CA GLN A 11 -4.66 -22.25 6.96
C GLN A 11 -3.43 -21.90 7.81
N LYS A 12 -2.22 -22.11 7.27
CA LYS A 12 -0.96 -21.74 7.93
C LYS A 12 -0.93 -20.23 8.25
N ALA A 13 -1.22 -19.38 7.27
CA ALA A 13 -1.22 -17.94 7.44
C ALA A 13 -2.25 -17.49 8.50
N LYS A 14 -3.50 -17.94 8.39
CA LYS A 14 -4.56 -17.62 9.38
C LYS A 14 -4.18 -18.05 10.79
N THR A 15 -3.62 -19.23 10.96
CA THR A 15 -3.15 -19.72 12.28
C THR A 15 -2.03 -18.82 12.79
N ARG A 16 -1.02 -18.54 11.96
CA ARG A 16 0.13 -17.74 12.37
C ARG A 16 -0.26 -16.30 12.74
N VAL A 17 -1.19 -15.68 11.99
CA VAL A 17 -1.71 -14.34 12.33
C VAL A 17 -2.40 -14.38 13.70
N LYS A 18 -3.23 -15.39 13.99
CA LYS A 18 -3.91 -15.52 15.29
C LYS A 18 -2.94 -15.75 16.44
N ASP A 19 -1.87 -16.47 16.22
CA ASP A 19 -0.83 -16.71 17.24
C ASP A 19 -0.07 -15.42 17.59
N VAL A 20 0.24 -14.60 16.59
CA VAL A 20 1.01 -13.35 16.78
C VAL A 20 0.11 -12.19 17.21
N PHE A 21 -1.12 -12.14 16.69
CA PHE A 21 -2.09 -11.07 16.92
C PHE A 21 -3.43 -11.65 17.45
N PRO A 22 -3.45 -12.22 18.68
CA PRO A 22 -4.61 -12.94 19.20
C PRO A 22 -5.88 -12.08 19.36
N GLN A 23 -5.73 -10.76 19.49
CA GLN A 23 -6.83 -9.80 19.55
C GLN A 23 -7.69 -9.80 18.28
N TYR A 24 -7.13 -10.18 17.13
CA TYR A 24 -7.83 -10.24 15.84
C TYR A 24 -8.38 -11.64 15.50
N SER A 25 -8.31 -12.61 16.40
CA SER A 25 -8.68 -14.00 16.09
C SER A 25 -10.10 -14.14 15.51
N LYS A 26 -11.08 -13.42 16.05
CA LYS A 26 -12.46 -13.46 15.54
C LYS A 26 -12.56 -12.88 14.13
N LEU A 27 -11.87 -11.77 13.87
CA LEU A 27 -11.80 -11.14 12.56
C LEU A 27 -11.18 -12.08 11.54
N ILE A 28 -10.04 -12.71 11.89
CA ILE A 28 -9.35 -13.66 11.00
C ILE A 28 -10.23 -14.90 10.69
N ASP A 29 -11.04 -15.35 11.64
CA ASP A 29 -11.97 -16.45 11.40
C ASP A 29 -13.10 -16.06 10.43
N SER A 30 -13.52 -14.80 10.41
CA SER A 30 -14.54 -14.28 9.49
C SER A 30 -14.03 -14.09 8.04
N ILE A 31 -12.72 -14.04 7.81
CA ILE A 31 -12.14 -13.86 6.47
C ILE A 31 -12.30 -15.17 5.68
N GLU A 32 -12.83 -15.07 4.47
CA GLU A 32 -12.83 -16.14 3.49
C GLU A 32 -11.70 -15.91 2.47
N ALA A 33 -10.77 -16.84 2.32
CA ALA A 33 -9.77 -16.79 1.26
C ALA A 33 -10.18 -17.69 0.10
N VAL A 34 -10.32 -17.12 -1.09
CA VAL A 34 -10.81 -17.79 -2.29
C VAL A 34 -9.74 -17.83 -3.36
N LEU A 35 -9.43 -19.03 -3.85
CA LEU A 35 -8.47 -19.24 -4.94
C LEU A 35 -9.15 -19.03 -6.29
N ILE A 36 -8.64 -18.09 -7.06
CA ILE A 36 -9.15 -17.75 -8.39
C ILE A 36 -8.11 -18.09 -9.46
N ALA A 37 -8.53 -18.86 -10.47
CA ALA A 37 -7.69 -19.11 -11.64
C ALA A 37 -7.63 -17.87 -12.53
N SER A 38 -6.51 -17.68 -13.25
CA SER A 38 -6.29 -16.50 -14.11
C SER A 38 -7.36 -16.37 -15.21
N LYS A 39 -7.83 -17.48 -15.75
CA LYS A 39 -8.90 -17.47 -16.75
C LYS A 39 -10.25 -17.11 -16.12
N GLY A 40 -10.82 -15.98 -16.56
CA GLY A 40 -12.12 -15.50 -16.05
C GLY A 40 -12.04 -14.86 -14.67
N LYS A 41 -10.85 -14.45 -14.20
CA LYS A 41 -10.65 -13.89 -12.87
C LYS A 41 -11.56 -12.73 -12.54
N LEU A 42 -11.75 -11.76 -13.46
CA LEU A 42 -12.60 -10.59 -13.23
C LEU A 42 -14.08 -10.98 -13.03
N LYS A 43 -14.57 -11.93 -13.84
CA LYS A 43 -15.94 -12.44 -13.68
C LYS A 43 -16.12 -13.07 -12.31
N LYS A 44 -15.20 -13.98 -11.91
CA LYS A 44 -15.28 -14.67 -10.61
C LYS A 44 -15.15 -13.70 -9.43
N ARG A 45 -14.21 -12.74 -9.53
CA ARG A 45 -14.04 -11.67 -8.53
C ARG A 45 -15.32 -10.87 -8.37
N ASN A 46 -15.95 -10.45 -9.47
CA ASN A 46 -17.19 -9.67 -9.43
C ASN A 46 -18.38 -10.46 -8.88
N GLU A 47 -18.45 -11.77 -9.14
CA GLU A 47 -19.44 -12.66 -8.51
C GLU A 47 -19.24 -12.74 -6.99
N LEU A 48 -17.99 -12.84 -6.51
CA LEU A 48 -17.66 -12.82 -5.09
C LEU A 48 -18.00 -11.46 -4.45
N ALA A 49 -17.60 -10.35 -5.06
CA ALA A 49 -17.95 -9.01 -4.60
C ALA A 49 -19.47 -8.83 -4.46
N ALA A 50 -20.23 -9.27 -5.46
CA ALA A 50 -21.68 -9.22 -5.41
C ALA A 50 -22.28 -10.11 -4.31
N SER A 51 -21.64 -11.21 -3.97
CA SER A 51 -22.14 -12.15 -2.94
C SER A 51 -22.05 -11.60 -1.51
N ILE A 52 -21.23 -10.59 -1.28
CA ILE A 52 -21.05 -9.93 0.03
C ILE A 52 -21.42 -8.44 0.01
N ASP A 53 -22.05 -7.98 -1.07
CA ASP A 53 -22.41 -6.57 -1.28
C ASP A 53 -21.19 -5.63 -1.18
N ALA A 54 -20.02 -6.11 -1.65
CA ALA A 54 -18.81 -5.32 -1.71
C ALA A 54 -18.82 -4.34 -2.88
N ASP A 55 -18.18 -3.19 -2.70
CA ASP A 55 -17.95 -2.26 -3.80
C ASP A 55 -17.19 -2.96 -4.95
N ARG A 56 -17.71 -2.82 -6.18
CA ARG A 56 -17.16 -3.47 -7.37
C ARG A 56 -16.01 -2.69 -8.01
N LYS A 57 -15.33 -1.81 -7.25
CA LYS A 57 -14.18 -1.09 -7.78
C LYS A 57 -13.23 -2.04 -8.51
N THR A 58 -12.78 -1.60 -9.66
CA THR A 58 -11.97 -2.38 -10.60
C THR A 58 -10.72 -2.94 -9.93
N ALA A 59 -10.61 -4.26 -9.89
CA ALA A 59 -9.35 -4.90 -9.57
C ALA A 59 -8.27 -4.42 -10.55
N LEU A 60 -7.10 -4.10 -10.07
CA LEU A 60 -5.94 -3.89 -10.93
C LEU A 60 -5.71 -5.15 -11.76
N GLU A 61 -5.60 -5.01 -13.09
CA GLU A 61 -5.45 -6.17 -13.98
C GLU A 61 -4.25 -7.05 -13.60
N ASP A 62 -3.22 -6.46 -13.01
CA ASP A 62 -1.97 -7.12 -12.63
C ASP A 62 -1.91 -7.56 -11.17
N ALA A 63 -2.92 -7.33 -10.36
CA ALA A 63 -2.94 -7.75 -8.96
C ALA A 63 -2.74 -9.27 -8.82
N ALA A 64 -1.95 -9.67 -7.83
CA ALA A 64 -1.74 -11.06 -7.41
C ALA A 64 -2.82 -11.51 -6.41
N ALA A 65 -3.38 -10.55 -5.67
CA ALA A 65 -4.46 -10.74 -4.71
C ALA A 65 -5.33 -9.48 -4.64
N ASP A 66 -6.46 -9.54 -3.94
CA ASP A 66 -7.41 -8.44 -3.79
C ASP A 66 -8.32 -8.69 -2.58
N VAL A 67 -8.52 -7.68 -1.74
CA VAL A 67 -9.47 -7.73 -0.62
C VAL A 67 -10.82 -7.17 -1.06
N LEU A 68 -11.85 -7.97 -0.90
CA LEU A 68 -13.24 -7.57 -1.11
C LEU A 68 -13.87 -7.27 0.26
N VAL A 69 -14.23 -6.02 0.46
CA VAL A 69 -14.81 -5.51 1.70
C VAL A 69 -16.32 -5.45 1.55
N GLY A 70 -17.02 -6.41 2.12
CA GLY A 70 -18.48 -6.41 2.21
C GLY A 70 -18.96 -5.83 3.54
N LYS A 71 -20.26 -5.66 3.76
CA LYS A 71 -20.79 -5.05 5.00
C LYS A 71 -20.43 -5.80 6.28
N GLU A 72 -20.47 -7.12 6.23
CA GLU A 72 -20.26 -7.99 7.40
C GLU A 72 -19.18 -9.06 7.17
N LYS A 73 -18.56 -9.06 6.00
CA LYS A 73 -17.67 -10.13 5.58
C LYS A 73 -16.54 -9.62 4.71
N TYR A 74 -15.38 -10.24 4.85
CA TYR A 74 -14.21 -10.01 4.02
C TYR A 74 -13.89 -11.24 3.18
N ILE A 75 -13.61 -11.04 1.90
CA ILE A 75 -13.09 -12.09 1.02
C ILE A 75 -11.73 -11.67 0.48
N ILE A 76 -10.72 -12.50 0.66
CA ILE A 76 -9.42 -12.36 0.01
C ILE A 76 -9.42 -13.22 -1.25
N ALA A 77 -9.36 -12.58 -2.40
CA ALA A 77 -9.30 -13.23 -3.70
C ALA A 77 -7.84 -13.42 -4.11
N MET A 78 -7.34 -14.66 -4.05
CA MET A 78 -5.96 -15.01 -4.40
C MET A 78 -5.86 -15.53 -5.84
N TYR A 79 -5.15 -14.83 -6.71
CA TYR A 79 -4.94 -15.25 -8.11
C TYR A 79 -3.74 -16.18 -8.23
N TYR A 80 -3.86 -17.36 -7.64
CA TYR A 80 -2.78 -18.29 -7.33
C TYR A 80 -1.88 -18.69 -8.53
N GLN A 81 -2.41 -18.65 -9.76
CA GLN A 81 -1.61 -18.95 -10.96
C GLN A 81 -0.65 -17.84 -11.36
N ARG A 82 -0.83 -16.63 -10.82
CA ARG A 82 0.05 -15.48 -11.04
C ARG A 82 1.21 -15.42 -10.07
N ILE A 83 1.12 -16.17 -9.00
CA ILE A 83 2.10 -16.17 -7.92
C ILE A 83 3.07 -17.31 -8.20
N PRO A 84 4.38 -17.02 -8.38
CA PRO A 84 5.34 -18.00 -8.88
C PRO A 84 5.62 -19.13 -7.90
N ASP A 85 5.64 -18.85 -6.60
CA ASP A 85 6.03 -19.80 -5.57
C ASP A 85 5.18 -19.69 -4.29
N GLU A 86 5.44 -20.61 -3.36
CA GLU A 86 4.69 -20.72 -2.10
C GLU A 86 5.07 -19.62 -1.09
N GLU A 87 6.31 -19.16 -1.12
CA GLU A 87 6.80 -18.11 -0.23
C GLU A 87 6.10 -16.78 -0.55
N LEU A 88 6.09 -16.38 -1.82
CA LEU A 88 5.36 -15.18 -2.26
C LEU A 88 3.85 -15.30 -2.06
N PHE A 89 3.28 -16.50 -2.24
CA PHE A 89 1.86 -16.69 -1.95
C PHE A 89 1.53 -16.47 -0.49
N TYR A 90 2.34 -17.04 0.41
CA TYR A 90 2.17 -16.86 1.84
C TYR A 90 2.31 -15.38 2.24
N ARG A 91 3.35 -14.71 1.73
CA ARG A 91 3.59 -13.29 1.96
C ARG A 91 2.41 -12.42 1.49
N PHE A 92 1.94 -12.60 0.25
CA PHE A 92 0.79 -11.85 -0.26
C PHE A 92 -0.48 -12.12 0.55
N LEU A 93 -0.70 -13.35 0.97
CA LEU A 93 -1.87 -13.65 1.82
C LEU A 93 -1.78 -12.94 3.18
N CYS A 94 -0.61 -12.92 3.81
CA CYS A 94 -0.39 -12.17 5.06
C CYS A 94 -0.59 -10.67 4.85
N HIS A 95 -0.14 -10.11 3.73
CA HIS A 95 -0.37 -8.73 3.33
C HIS A 95 -1.88 -8.43 3.21
N GLU A 96 -2.62 -9.25 2.48
CA GLU A 96 -4.07 -9.06 2.32
C GLU A 96 -4.85 -9.21 3.65
N ILE A 97 -4.42 -10.10 4.54
CA ILE A 97 -4.96 -10.17 5.91
C ILE A 97 -4.67 -8.87 6.66
N GLY A 98 -3.50 -8.28 6.45
CA GLY A 98 -3.12 -6.98 7.01
C GLY A 98 -4.06 -5.86 6.58
N HIS A 99 -4.48 -5.83 5.31
CA HIS A 99 -5.52 -4.89 4.86
C HIS A 99 -6.83 -5.06 5.63
N VAL A 100 -7.28 -6.28 5.88
CA VAL A 100 -8.50 -6.51 6.67
C VAL A 100 -8.33 -5.99 8.10
N ILE A 101 -7.19 -6.25 8.73
CA ILE A 101 -6.89 -5.78 10.09
C ILE A 101 -6.85 -4.25 10.18
N SER A 102 -6.33 -3.56 9.15
CA SER A 102 -6.28 -2.09 9.13
C SER A 102 -7.63 -1.44 8.81
N ILE A 103 -8.41 -2.04 7.91
CA ILE A 103 -9.69 -1.49 7.45
C ILE A 103 -10.80 -1.69 8.49
N ASP A 104 -10.86 -2.85 9.16
CA ASP A 104 -11.96 -3.19 10.06
C ASP A 104 -12.22 -2.15 11.16
N PRO A 105 -11.21 -1.71 11.95
CA PRO A 105 -11.42 -0.69 12.97
C PRO A 105 -11.70 0.71 12.41
N ALA A 106 -11.31 0.99 11.17
CA ALA A 106 -11.48 2.27 10.51
C ALA A 106 -12.67 2.30 9.54
N ARG A 107 -13.47 1.24 9.51
CA ARG A 107 -14.53 1.03 8.52
C ARG A 107 -15.54 2.17 8.47
N GLU A 108 -16.05 2.60 9.63
CA GLU A 108 -17.02 3.68 9.70
C GLU A 108 -16.46 4.97 9.10
N LEU A 109 -15.20 5.31 9.39
CA LEU A 109 -14.51 6.47 8.84
C LEU A 109 -14.35 6.38 7.32
N PHE A 110 -14.08 5.18 6.82
CA PHE A 110 -13.92 4.94 5.39
C PHE A 110 -15.26 5.01 4.65
N ASP A 111 -16.31 4.40 5.20
CA ASP A 111 -17.66 4.43 4.64
C ASP A 111 -18.22 5.86 4.60
N GLU A 112 -17.99 6.67 5.66
CA GLU A 112 -18.36 8.07 5.69
C GLU A 112 -17.62 8.88 4.60
N ALA A 113 -16.31 8.69 4.47
CA ALA A 113 -15.50 9.39 3.48
C ALA A 113 -15.84 8.99 2.03
N ASP A 114 -16.28 7.76 1.80
CA ASP A 114 -16.67 7.29 0.46
C ASP A 114 -18.07 7.78 0.06
N ALA A 115 -18.91 8.16 1.02
CA ALA A 115 -20.27 8.67 0.76
C ALA A 115 -20.28 10.08 0.16
N ASP A 116 -19.29 10.93 0.51
CA ASP A 116 -19.19 12.32 0.03
C ASP A 116 -17.87 12.55 -0.73
N ARG A 117 -17.82 12.08 -1.97
CA ARG A 117 -16.61 12.09 -2.82
C ARG A 117 -16.16 13.47 -3.28
N ASP A 118 -17.02 14.47 -3.16
CA ASP A 118 -16.76 15.83 -3.65
C ASP A 118 -16.13 16.74 -2.56
N ASN A 119 -15.94 16.21 -1.34
CA ASN A 119 -15.36 16.94 -0.24
C ASN A 119 -13.84 16.72 -0.17
N ASP A 120 -13.05 17.80 -0.22
CA ASP A 120 -11.60 17.75 -0.13
C ASP A 120 -11.09 17.05 1.14
N ARG A 121 -11.79 17.23 2.26
CA ARG A 121 -11.45 16.59 3.53
C ARG A 121 -11.59 15.08 3.47
N ASP A 122 -12.65 14.58 2.86
CA ASP A 122 -12.87 13.14 2.71
C ASP A 122 -11.91 12.52 1.69
N THR A 123 -11.41 13.32 0.73
CA THR A 123 -10.29 12.93 -0.12
C THR A 123 -9.01 12.72 0.67
N LEU A 124 -8.70 13.57 1.66
CA LEU A 124 -7.57 13.38 2.57
C LEU A 124 -7.69 12.07 3.35
N ILE A 125 -8.88 11.79 3.91
CA ILE A 125 -9.13 10.54 4.66
C ILE A 125 -8.92 9.31 3.76
N ARG A 126 -9.45 9.31 2.53
CA ARG A 126 -9.25 8.21 1.58
C ARG A 126 -7.79 7.99 1.23
N ASN A 127 -7.05 9.06 0.95
CA ASN A 127 -5.62 8.98 0.63
C ASN A 127 -4.81 8.54 1.85
N GLY A 128 -5.16 9.03 3.04
CA GLY A 128 -4.57 8.59 4.29
C GLY A 128 -4.83 7.12 4.57
N MET A 129 -6.06 6.66 4.35
CA MET A 129 -6.43 5.25 4.50
C MET A 129 -5.66 4.36 3.51
N ALA A 130 -5.51 4.80 2.26
CA ALA A 130 -4.77 4.03 1.26
C ALA A 130 -3.32 3.80 1.71
N LEU A 131 -2.61 4.85 2.14
CA LEU A 131 -1.23 4.71 2.63
C LEU A 131 -1.16 3.92 3.94
N TRP A 132 -2.05 4.23 4.90
CA TRP A 132 -2.08 3.55 6.19
C TRP A 132 -2.35 2.05 6.05
N SER A 133 -3.33 1.67 5.25
CA SER A 133 -3.69 0.27 5.03
C SER A 133 -2.56 -0.52 4.36
N GLU A 134 -1.91 0.04 3.35
CA GLU A 134 -0.73 -0.56 2.73
C GLU A 134 0.43 -0.71 3.71
N PHE A 135 0.69 0.31 4.53
CA PHE A 135 1.76 0.27 5.52
C PHE A 135 1.52 -0.83 6.57
N ILE A 136 0.32 -0.93 7.13
CA ILE A 136 -0.03 -1.98 8.10
C ILE A 136 0.01 -3.37 7.45
N ALA A 137 -0.45 -3.50 6.21
CA ALA A 137 -0.38 -4.76 5.48
C ALA A 137 1.07 -5.23 5.32
N GLU A 138 1.99 -4.33 5.00
CA GLU A 138 3.42 -4.66 4.90
C GLU A 138 4.05 -4.97 6.26
N VAL A 139 3.71 -4.24 7.33
CA VAL A 139 4.19 -4.53 8.70
C VAL A 139 3.77 -5.95 9.11
N ILE A 140 2.52 -6.34 8.83
CA ILE A 140 2.02 -7.68 9.15
C ILE A 140 2.73 -8.73 8.29
N ALA A 141 2.82 -8.52 6.98
CA ALA A 141 3.51 -9.44 6.07
C ALA A 141 4.96 -9.66 6.50
N TYR A 142 5.67 -8.58 6.84
CA TYR A 142 7.06 -8.64 7.30
C TYR A 142 7.20 -9.39 8.63
N THR A 143 6.31 -9.11 9.60
CA THR A 143 6.34 -9.75 10.93
C THR A 143 6.09 -11.25 10.85
N LEU A 144 5.28 -11.69 9.88
CA LEU A 144 4.90 -13.08 9.71
C LEU A 144 5.77 -13.85 8.72
N ASP A 145 6.63 -13.15 8.00
CA ASP A 145 7.52 -13.75 7.04
C ASP A 145 8.58 -14.62 7.75
N GLU A 146 8.68 -15.88 7.35
CA GLU A 146 9.70 -16.81 7.88
C GLU A 146 11.11 -16.45 7.39
N LYS A 147 11.18 -15.71 6.29
CA LYS A 147 12.40 -15.19 5.69
C LYS A 147 12.18 -13.75 5.30
N PRO A 148 12.20 -12.83 6.27
CA PRO A 148 12.01 -11.43 5.98
C PRO A 148 12.99 -10.98 4.89
N PRO A 149 12.57 -10.05 4.02
CA PRO A 149 13.47 -9.50 3.01
C PRO A 149 14.77 -9.05 3.65
N GLN A 150 15.88 -9.33 2.98
CA GLN A 150 17.18 -8.88 3.50
C GLN A 150 17.15 -7.36 3.66
N PRO A 151 17.78 -6.83 4.73
CA PRO A 151 17.86 -5.40 4.94
C PRO A 151 18.37 -4.69 3.68
N ILE A 152 17.74 -3.58 3.33
CA ILE A 152 18.20 -2.76 2.21
C ILE A 152 19.58 -2.21 2.57
N THR A 153 20.61 -2.69 1.88
CA THR A 153 22.00 -2.31 2.12
C THR A 153 22.46 -1.12 1.28
N TRP A 154 21.60 -0.67 0.34
CA TRP A 154 21.91 0.48 -0.51
C TRP A 154 21.37 1.79 0.07
N PRO A 155 21.91 2.94 -0.36
CA PRO A 155 21.42 4.22 0.09
C PRO A 155 19.91 4.38 -0.12
N VAL A 156 19.20 4.80 0.92
CA VAL A 156 17.75 5.06 0.86
C VAL A 156 17.42 6.05 -0.23
N THR A 157 18.30 7.03 -0.45
CA THR A 157 18.19 8.04 -1.49
C THR A 157 18.02 7.44 -2.88
N ASP A 158 18.73 6.36 -3.21
CA ASP A 158 18.59 5.71 -4.51
C ASP A 158 17.20 5.09 -4.69
N LYS A 159 16.66 4.49 -3.64
CA LYS A 159 15.31 3.92 -3.66
C LYS A 159 14.21 4.97 -3.70
N LEU A 160 14.38 6.06 -3.00
CA LEU A 160 13.47 7.20 -3.08
C LEU A 160 13.51 7.85 -4.46
N GLN A 161 14.68 7.94 -5.09
CA GLN A 161 14.79 8.43 -6.46
C GLN A 161 14.11 7.51 -7.47
N GLU A 162 14.30 6.18 -7.36
CA GLU A 162 13.60 5.19 -8.20
C GLU A 162 12.08 5.32 -8.06
N LEU A 163 11.58 5.44 -6.81
CA LEU A 163 10.16 5.61 -6.52
C LEU A 163 9.60 6.89 -7.16
N LEU A 164 10.32 7.99 -7.06
CA LEU A 164 9.92 9.26 -7.69
C LEU A 164 10.00 9.21 -9.20
N ASP A 165 11.04 8.61 -9.78
CA ASP A 165 11.16 8.42 -11.23
C ASP A 165 9.96 7.65 -11.79
N GLU A 166 9.54 6.60 -11.09
CA GLU A 166 8.38 5.80 -11.46
C GLU A 166 7.08 6.61 -11.34
N ALA A 167 6.89 7.29 -10.21
CA ALA A 167 5.69 8.09 -9.96
C ALA A 167 5.55 9.26 -10.94
N ILE A 168 6.64 9.99 -11.23
CA ILE A 168 6.68 11.07 -12.22
C ILE A 168 6.43 10.51 -13.63
N GLY A 169 6.99 9.36 -13.95
CA GLY A 169 6.77 8.71 -15.24
C GLY A 169 5.33 8.29 -15.49
N ARG A 170 4.57 8.00 -14.42
CA ARG A 170 3.16 7.60 -14.46
C ARG A 170 2.17 8.73 -14.23
N ASP A 171 2.63 9.94 -13.94
CA ASP A 171 1.79 11.07 -13.51
C ASP A 171 0.98 10.76 -12.23
N HIS A 172 1.50 9.89 -11.37
CA HIS A 172 0.76 9.40 -10.20
C HIS A 172 1.70 8.89 -9.12
N PHE A 173 1.42 9.23 -7.86
CA PHE A 173 2.07 8.63 -6.70
C PHE A 173 1.28 7.41 -6.23
N ALA A 174 1.89 6.23 -6.34
CA ALA A 174 1.32 5.00 -5.80
C ALA A 174 1.72 4.84 -4.33
N PRO A 175 0.79 4.71 -3.38
CA PRO A 175 1.12 4.58 -1.96
C PRO A 175 1.86 3.28 -1.63
N TYR A 176 1.59 2.19 -2.34
CA TYR A 176 2.15 0.87 -2.06
C TYR A 176 3.69 0.82 -1.99
N PRO A 177 4.46 1.27 -3.00
CA PRO A 177 5.92 1.21 -2.91
C PRO A 177 6.48 2.04 -1.76
N PHE A 178 5.88 3.20 -1.48
CA PHE A 178 6.27 4.03 -0.35
C PHE A 178 5.99 3.31 0.99
N ALA A 179 4.80 2.74 1.15
CA ALA A 179 4.41 1.98 2.33
C ALA A 179 5.32 0.77 2.56
N PHE A 180 5.67 0.05 1.49
CA PHE A 180 6.60 -1.08 1.54
C PHE A 180 7.95 -0.68 2.13
N TYR A 181 8.58 0.37 1.61
CA TYR A 181 9.87 0.84 2.13
C TYR A 181 9.75 1.41 3.54
N ALA A 182 8.70 2.18 3.83
CA ALA A 182 8.45 2.71 5.16
C ALA A 182 8.28 1.58 6.19
N ALA A 183 7.53 0.52 5.87
CA ALA A 183 7.34 -0.62 6.75
C ALA A 183 8.64 -1.42 6.97
N MET A 184 9.42 -1.64 5.92
CA MET A 184 10.73 -2.30 6.06
C MET A 184 11.64 -1.54 7.00
N PHE A 185 11.73 -0.22 6.87
CA PHE A 185 12.55 0.62 7.74
C PHE A 185 12.03 0.66 9.17
N PHE A 186 10.72 0.67 9.35
CA PHE A 186 10.11 0.61 10.67
C PHE A 186 10.39 -0.71 11.39
N MET A 187 10.32 -1.84 10.67
CA MET A 187 10.52 -3.18 11.24
C MET A 187 11.98 -3.53 11.51
N ASP A 188 12.91 -2.90 10.80
CA ASP A 188 14.36 -3.08 11.03
C ASP A 188 15.02 -1.76 11.36
N PRO A 189 14.93 -1.29 12.62
CA PRO A 189 15.53 -0.04 13.07
C PRO A 189 17.06 -0.04 13.02
N THR A 190 17.70 -1.20 12.81
CA THR A 190 19.14 -1.29 12.60
C THR A 190 19.55 -0.87 11.19
N VAL A 191 18.60 -0.73 10.29
CA VAL A 191 18.85 -0.19 8.96
C VAL A 191 19.17 1.30 9.12
N GLU A 192 20.43 1.63 8.95
CA GLU A 192 20.98 3.00 8.95
C GLU A 192 20.16 3.97 8.09
N ALA A 193 19.43 3.40 7.16
CA ALA A 193 18.48 4.01 6.27
C ALA A 193 17.26 4.64 6.97
N TYR A 194 16.67 4.05 8.01
CA TYR A 194 15.50 4.62 8.69
C TYR A 194 15.85 5.96 9.35
N HIS A 195 16.97 6.00 10.04
CA HIS A 195 17.45 7.25 10.65
C HIS A 195 17.82 8.31 9.62
N SER A 196 18.18 7.90 8.42
CA SER A 196 18.54 8.79 7.33
C SER A 196 17.31 9.36 6.56
N MET A 197 16.12 8.77 6.74
CA MET A 197 14.87 9.32 6.23
C MET A 197 14.35 10.50 7.06
N TYR A 198 14.86 10.71 8.27
CA TYR A 198 14.45 11.83 9.13
C TYR A 198 15.15 13.14 8.76
N PRO A 199 14.50 14.30 9.04
CA PRO A 199 14.85 15.60 8.46
C PRO A 199 16.20 16.19 8.83
N ASN A 200 16.95 15.53 9.71
CA ASN A 200 18.32 15.95 10.05
C ASN A 200 19.39 15.22 9.23
N ALA A 201 18.99 14.23 8.45
CA ALA A 201 19.88 13.61 7.50
C ALA A 201 19.86 14.50 6.23
N ALA A 202 20.88 15.31 6.08
CA ALA A 202 21.23 15.98 4.84
C ALA A 202 21.66 14.92 3.81
N ILE A 203 20.70 14.10 3.38
CA ILE A 203 20.93 13.15 2.32
C ILE A 203 20.50 13.85 1.05
N GLY A 204 21.48 14.31 0.31
CA GLY A 204 21.25 14.85 -1.01
C GLY A 204 20.61 13.79 -1.91
N MET A 205 19.35 13.96 -2.24
CA MET A 205 18.78 13.36 -3.43
C MET A 205 19.12 14.29 -4.57
N ASP A 206 20.32 14.17 -5.14
CA ASP A 206 20.85 15.09 -6.15
C ASP A 206 19.86 15.46 -7.26
N LYS A 207 18.93 14.55 -7.56
CA LYS A 207 17.92 14.74 -8.60
C LYS A 207 16.60 15.34 -8.10
N TYR A 208 16.23 15.13 -6.85
CA TYR A 208 14.93 15.48 -6.27
C TYR A 208 15.04 16.08 -4.86
N ASP A 209 16.01 16.95 -4.62
CA ASP A 209 16.18 17.61 -3.31
C ASP A 209 14.91 18.36 -2.86
N ASP A 210 14.16 18.90 -3.82
CA ASP A 210 12.92 19.60 -3.58
C ASP A 210 11.73 18.67 -3.21
N ALA A 211 11.86 17.34 -3.34
CA ALA A 211 10.87 16.38 -2.88
C ALA A 211 10.94 16.10 -1.36
N MET A 212 12.07 16.40 -0.73
CA MET A 212 12.30 16.06 0.69
C MET A 212 11.23 16.59 1.65
N PRO A 213 10.69 17.82 1.50
CA PRO A 213 9.61 18.28 2.38
C PRO A 213 8.38 17.39 2.34
N ALA A 214 7.93 16.96 1.14
CA ALA A 214 6.78 16.09 0.95
C ALA A 214 7.00 14.70 1.55
N TYR A 215 8.18 14.11 1.32
CA TYR A 215 8.57 12.84 1.93
C TYR A 215 8.58 12.91 3.46
N THR A 216 9.21 13.95 3.99
CA THR A 216 9.29 14.17 5.44
C THR A 216 7.90 14.31 6.05
N GLN A 217 6.98 14.98 5.38
CA GLN A 217 5.60 15.13 5.85
C GLN A 217 4.89 13.77 5.93
N ALA A 218 4.97 12.95 4.89
CA ALA A 218 4.35 11.62 4.85
C ALA A 218 4.93 10.69 5.93
N LEU A 219 6.27 10.65 6.06
CA LEU A 219 6.94 9.82 7.08
C LEU A 219 6.61 10.26 8.50
N LYS A 220 6.62 11.56 8.78
CA LYS A 220 6.26 12.08 10.11
C LYS A 220 4.81 11.77 10.47
N ALA A 221 3.91 11.79 9.51
CA ALA A 221 2.51 11.45 9.75
C ALA A 221 2.35 9.98 10.16
N LEU A 222 3.05 9.06 9.49
CA LEU A 222 3.10 7.64 9.87
C LEU A 222 3.79 7.45 11.22
N ASP A 223 4.92 8.10 11.47
CA ASP A 223 5.69 7.99 12.71
C ASP A 223 4.88 8.45 13.93
N ILE A 224 4.17 9.58 13.83
CA ILE A 224 3.30 10.06 14.90
C ILE A 224 2.24 9.00 15.24
N GLN A 225 1.66 8.33 14.25
CA GLN A 225 0.70 7.27 14.48
C GLN A 225 1.34 6.05 15.15
N LEU A 226 2.54 5.68 14.74
CA LEU A 226 3.29 4.54 15.29
C LEU A 226 3.80 4.77 16.71
N CYS A 227 4.05 6.02 17.11
CA CYS A 227 4.46 6.38 18.46
C CYS A 227 3.32 6.30 19.48
N ASN A 228 2.07 6.07 19.04
CA ASN A 228 0.95 5.84 19.94
C ASN A 228 1.01 4.40 20.48
N ASP A 229 0.65 4.20 21.75
CA ASP A 229 0.61 2.88 22.39
C ASP A 229 -0.32 1.90 21.67
N ASP A 230 -1.32 2.41 20.97
CA ASP A 230 -2.25 1.67 20.13
C ASP A 230 -2.27 2.22 18.70
N TYR A 231 -1.19 1.98 17.96
CA TYR A 231 -1.07 2.46 16.57
C TYR A 231 -2.02 1.74 15.58
N TRP A 232 -2.67 0.66 16.00
CA TRP A 232 -3.73 0.01 15.24
C TRP A 232 -5.04 0.79 15.28
N SER A 233 -5.23 1.62 16.30
CA SER A 233 -6.42 2.44 16.49
C SER A 233 -6.24 3.77 15.76
N ILE A 234 -6.67 3.81 14.49
CA ILE A 234 -6.57 5.01 13.67
C ILE A 234 -7.75 5.95 13.90
N THR A 235 -7.48 7.24 13.90
CA THR A 235 -8.50 8.29 14.03
C THR A 235 -8.66 9.07 12.73
N ARG A 236 -9.79 9.77 12.58
CA ARG A 236 -10.02 10.70 11.47
C ARG A 236 -8.87 11.70 11.32
N GLU A 237 -8.42 12.30 12.42
CA GLU A 237 -7.33 13.28 12.41
C GLU A 237 -6.00 12.66 11.97
N SER A 238 -5.72 11.43 12.38
CA SER A 238 -4.53 10.70 11.93
C SER A 238 -4.58 10.42 10.43
N LEU A 239 -5.73 9.98 9.92
CA LEU A 239 -5.92 9.73 8.49
C LEU A 239 -5.80 11.01 7.65
N GLU A 240 -6.38 12.12 8.10
CA GLU A 240 -6.24 13.43 7.44
C GLU A 240 -4.77 13.83 7.35
N ARG A 241 -4.03 13.71 8.44
CA ARG A 241 -2.59 14.05 8.49
C ARG A 241 -1.74 13.17 7.56
N ILE A 242 -2.02 11.86 7.51
CA ILE A 242 -1.36 10.94 6.59
C ILE A 242 -1.73 11.31 5.14
N GLY A 243 -3.00 11.62 4.90
CA GLY A 243 -3.51 12.05 3.59
C GLY A 243 -2.87 13.34 3.08
N GLU A 244 -2.60 14.31 3.95
CA GLU A 244 -1.83 15.51 3.60
C GLU A 244 -0.44 15.17 3.08
N GLY A 245 0.25 14.21 3.72
CA GLY A 245 1.53 13.72 3.26
C GLY A 245 1.45 13.04 1.87
N VAL A 246 0.42 12.22 1.65
CA VAL A 246 0.17 11.58 0.33
C VAL A 246 -0.09 12.63 -0.74
N ASN A 247 -0.93 13.63 -0.45
CA ASN A 247 -1.24 14.70 -1.39
C ASN A 247 0.00 15.52 -1.72
N ALA A 248 0.84 15.83 -0.74
CA ALA A 248 2.08 16.56 -0.99
C ALA A 248 3.02 15.80 -1.96
N LEU A 249 3.12 14.46 -1.80
CA LEU A 249 3.89 13.62 -2.72
C LEU A 249 3.25 13.55 -4.10
N TRP A 250 1.92 13.45 -4.16
CA TRP A 250 1.19 13.45 -5.43
C TRP A 250 1.38 14.76 -6.19
N ASP A 251 1.16 15.89 -5.53
CA ASP A 251 1.33 17.22 -6.12
C ASP A 251 2.75 17.44 -6.64
N TYR A 252 3.74 16.97 -5.87
CA TYR A 252 5.12 16.99 -6.32
C TYR A 252 5.31 16.21 -7.63
N CYS A 253 4.87 14.96 -7.66
CA CYS A 253 4.99 14.10 -8.84
C CYS A 253 4.24 14.66 -10.05
N TRP A 254 3.03 15.19 -9.83
CA TRP A 254 2.22 15.81 -10.87
C TRP A 254 2.90 17.04 -11.51
N ASN A 255 3.43 17.93 -10.67
CA ASN A 255 4.12 19.13 -11.13
C ASN A 255 5.38 18.78 -11.92
N LYS A 256 6.19 17.84 -11.43
CA LYS A 256 7.39 17.36 -12.15
C LYS A 256 7.05 16.67 -13.46
N SER A 257 6.00 15.88 -13.50
CA SER A 257 5.52 15.24 -14.71
C SER A 257 5.04 16.25 -15.76
N ALA A 258 4.37 17.34 -15.33
CA ALA A 258 3.98 18.43 -16.22
C ALA A 258 5.21 19.11 -16.88
N ASP A 259 6.27 19.35 -16.09
CA ASP A 259 7.53 19.92 -16.60
C ASP A 259 8.18 19.00 -17.65
N VAL A 260 8.21 17.70 -17.40
CA VAL A 260 8.76 16.70 -18.33
C VAL A 260 7.94 16.65 -19.63
N ARG A 261 6.61 16.67 -19.54
CA ARG A 261 5.72 16.69 -20.70
C ARG A 261 5.88 17.96 -21.52
N PHE A 262 5.95 19.10 -20.84
CA PHE A 262 6.18 20.39 -21.51
C PHE A 262 7.53 20.41 -22.22
N GLY A 263 8.57 19.93 -21.57
CA GLY A 263 9.90 19.81 -22.20
C GLY A 263 9.90 18.93 -23.46
N ARG A 264 9.18 17.79 -23.42
CA ARG A 264 9.00 16.91 -24.60
C ARG A 264 8.21 17.60 -25.71
N PHE A 265 7.16 18.34 -25.37
CA PHE A 265 6.37 19.11 -26.35
C PHE A 265 7.20 20.19 -27.00
N VAL A 266 7.96 20.98 -26.23
CA VAL A 266 8.85 22.02 -26.78
C VAL A 266 9.90 21.43 -27.70
N LYS A 267 10.47 20.27 -27.33
CA LYS A 267 11.43 19.57 -28.21
C LYS A 267 10.76 19.13 -29.51
N TRP A 268 9.57 18.51 -29.43
CA TRP A 268 8.82 18.10 -30.62
C TRP A 268 8.49 19.24 -31.53
N VAL A 269 8.05 20.39 -30.99
CA VAL A 269 7.81 21.64 -31.79
C VAL A 269 9.09 22.06 -32.52
N LYS A 270 10.21 22.17 -31.81
CA LYS A 270 11.51 22.57 -32.41
C LYS A 270 11.99 21.62 -33.50
N ASP A 271 11.75 20.32 -33.34
CA ASP A 271 12.15 19.31 -34.31
C ASP A 271 11.27 19.35 -35.57
N ASN A 272 10.01 19.81 -35.47
CA ASN A 272 9.06 19.89 -36.57
C ASN A 272 8.98 21.28 -37.21
N GLU A 273 9.50 22.34 -36.57
CA GLU A 273 9.64 23.67 -37.20
C GLU A 273 10.84 23.76 -38.20
N LYS A 274 11.71 22.74 -38.24
CA LYS A 274 12.89 22.69 -39.11
C LYS A 274 12.65 21.88 -40.39
N GLY A 275 11.44 21.43 -40.64
CA GLY A 275 10.99 20.75 -41.86
C GLY A 275 10.08 21.66 -42.67
#